data_6acf59e30c17ef1749450c07dde4fb91
#
_entry.id   6acf59e30c17ef1749450c07dde4fb91
#
_cell.length_a   1.000
_cell.length_b   1.000
_cell.length_c   1.000
_cell.angle_alpha   90.00
_cell.angle_beta   90.00
_cell.angle_gamma   90.00
#
_symmetry.space_group_name_H-M   'P 1'
#
loop_
_entity.id
_entity.type
_entity.pdbx_description
1 polymer ?
#
loop_
_entity_poly.entity_id
_entity_poly.type
_entity_poly.pdbx_seq_one_letter_code
_entity_poly.pdbx_strand_id
1 'polypeptide(L)'
;MFVYNFKINGSKVFKIFFITVVIIIVIIVGIVSFRIFNGAEQSKNSPCSPKNGVSVISAKNYTNILKAVHENIDSYVGLKIQFTGYVYRVADLKENQFILSRDMIVSSDFKYVIVGFLSEYDNAKDFENDTWVEVTGEIFKGDYHGDMPILKVTEMKKVDAPSEEYVYPPDESYIPTDGIL
;
A
#
# COMPACT_ATOMS: atom_id res chain seq x y z
N MET A 1 14.61 -12.90 68.42
CA MET A 1 14.65 -13.53 67.07
C MET A 1 13.22 -13.96 66.73
N PHE A 2 12.51 -13.20 65.92
CA PHE A 2 11.11 -13.52 65.58
C PHE A 2 11.10 -14.36 64.28
N VAL A 3 10.64 -15.60 64.40
CA VAL A 3 10.47 -16.52 63.28
C VAL A 3 9.02 -16.45 62.79
N TYR A 4 8.78 -15.81 61.64
CA TYR A 4 7.46 -15.80 61.02
C TYR A 4 7.27 -17.09 60.21
N ASN A 5 6.39 -17.96 60.65
CA ASN A 5 6.00 -19.16 59.95
C ASN A 5 4.85 -18.83 58.99
N PHE A 6 5.17 -18.61 57.71
CA PHE A 6 4.17 -18.40 56.65
C PHE A 6 3.64 -19.76 56.15
N LYS A 7 2.46 -20.12 56.60
CA LYS A 7 1.76 -21.32 56.09
C LYS A 7 1.03 -20.96 54.79
N ILE A 8 1.71 -21.17 53.64
CA ILE A 8 1.14 -20.92 52.31
C ILE A 8 0.22 -22.11 51.99
N ASN A 9 -1.08 -21.83 51.81
CA ASN A 9 -2.03 -22.82 51.33
C ASN A 9 -1.96 -22.92 49.80
N GLY A 10 -1.22 -23.91 49.28
CA GLY A 10 -0.92 -24.07 47.83
C GLY A 10 -2.15 -24.06 46.93
N SER A 11 -3.29 -24.59 47.42
CA SER A 11 -4.55 -24.59 46.68
C SER A 11 -5.13 -23.18 46.47
N LYS A 12 -4.98 -22.29 47.47
CA LYS A 12 -5.42 -20.88 47.37
C LYS A 12 -4.52 -20.09 46.43
N VAL A 13 -3.20 -20.32 46.54
CA VAL A 13 -2.21 -19.65 45.66
C VAL A 13 -2.44 -20.05 44.20
N PHE A 14 -2.66 -21.32 43.93
CA PHE A 14 -2.95 -21.82 42.59
C PHE A 14 -4.24 -21.22 41.99
N LYS A 15 -5.31 -21.12 42.81
CA LYS A 15 -6.56 -20.48 42.35
C LYS A 15 -6.35 -18.99 42.03
N ILE A 16 -5.61 -18.27 42.86
CA ILE A 16 -5.32 -16.85 42.61
C ILE A 16 -4.50 -16.69 41.34
N PHE A 17 -3.45 -17.52 41.18
CA PHE A 17 -2.62 -17.51 39.97
C PHE A 17 -3.46 -17.79 38.71
N PHE A 18 -4.33 -18.80 38.74
CA PHE A 18 -5.17 -19.15 37.61
C PHE A 18 -6.15 -18.01 37.25
N ILE A 19 -6.78 -17.39 38.27
CA ILE A 19 -7.67 -16.24 38.05
C ILE A 19 -6.90 -15.07 37.43
N THR A 20 -5.68 -14.79 37.90
CA THR A 20 -4.85 -13.71 37.37
C THR A 20 -4.49 -13.95 35.89
N VAL A 21 -4.13 -15.18 35.51
CA VAL A 21 -3.83 -15.55 34.14
C VAL A 21 -5.07 -15.36 33.22
N VAL A 22 -6.25 -15.81 33.68
CA VAL A 22 -7.50 -15.64 32.94
C VAL A 22 -7.83 -14.15 32.73
N ILE A 23 -7.64 -13.31 33.76
CA ILE A 23 -7.86 -11.86 33.66
C ILE A 23 -6.91 -11.25 32.62
N ILE A 24 -5.63 -11.62 32.63
CA ILE A 24 -4.65 -11.13 31.66
C ILE A 24 -5.06 -11.52 30.23
N ILE A 25 -5.49 -12.75 30.00
CA ILE A 25 -5.97 -13.21 28.68
C ILE A 25 -7.18 -12.38 28.23
N VAL A 26 -8.15 -12.15 29.11
CA VAL A 26 -9.33 -11.34 28.79
C VAL A 26 -8.96 -9.90 28.44
N ILE A 27 -7.99 -9.31 29.15
CA ILE A 27 -7.49 -7.97 28.87
C ILE A 27 -6.79 -7.94 27.49
N ILE A 28 -5.95 -8.93 27.18
CA ILE A 28 -5.26 -9.00 25.89
C ILE A 28 -6.27 -9.15 24.75
N VAL A 29 -7.24 -10.05 24.88
CA VAL A 29 -8.32 -10.22 23.90
C VAL A 29 -9.13 -8.92 23.75
N GLY A 30 -9.43 -8.24 24.84
CA GLY A 30 -10.12 -6.95 24.84
C GLY A 30 -9.34 -5.86 24.10
N ILE A 31 -8.02 -5.77 24.34
CA ILE A 31 -7.14 -4.80 23.66
C ILE A 31 -7.03 -5.12 22.15
N VAL A 32 -6.89 -6.40 21.79
CA VAL A 32 -6.81 -6.82 20.40
C VAL A 32 -8.13 -6.55 19.68
N SER A 33 -9.26 -6.91 20.29
CA SER A 33 -10.58 -6.63 19.74
C SER A 33 -10.83 -5.13 19.62
N PHE A 34 -10.42 -4.33 20.62
CA PHE A 34 -10.54 -2.88 20.57
C PHE A 34 -9.67 -2.26 19.47
N ARG A 35 -8.46 -2.78 19.25
CA ARG A 35 -7.60 -2.35 18.12
C ARG A 35 -8.20 -2.72 16.77
N ILE A 36 -8.81 -3.90 16.65
CA ILE A 36 -9.48 -4.32 15.41
C ILE A 36 -10.71 -3.45 15.15
N PHE A 37 -11.53 -3.18 16.18
CA PHE A 37 -12.72 -2.33 16.05
C PHE A 37 -12.40 -0.85 15.84
N ASN A 38 -11.40 -0.30 16.53
CA ASN A 38 -11.01 1.11 16.38
C ASN A 38 -9.98 1.34 15.27
N GLY A 39 -9.29 0.29 14.81
CA GLY A 39 -8.46 0.37 13.60
C GLY A 39 -9.29 0.68 12.34
N ALA A 40 -10.58 0.35 12.37
CA ALA A 40 -11.52 0.74 11.31
C ALA A 40 -11.89 2.24 11.33
N GLU A 41 -11.65 2.97 12.42
CA GLU A 41 -11.93 4.41 12.49
C GLU A 41 -10.73 5.33 12.23
N GLN A 42 -9.50 4.82 12.24
CA GLN A 42 -8.30 5.62 11.93
C GLN A 42 -8.08 5.84 10.43
N SER A 43 -8.95 5.29 9.58
CA SER A 43 -8.92 5.50 8.14
C SER A 43 -9.60 6.77 7.64
N LYS A 44 -9.90 7.74 8.50
CA LYS A 44 -10.40 9.07 8.06
C LYS A 44 -9.33 9.98 7.47
N ASN A 45 -8.07 9.54 7.47
CA ASN A 45 -6.98 10.17 6.71
C ASN A 45 -6.46 9.21 5.63
N SER A 46 -7.35 8.48 4.96
CA SER A 46 -6.97 7.74 3.76
C SER A 46 -6.48 8.72 2.72
N PRO A 47 -5.21 8.62 2.31
CA PRO A 47 -4.64 9.52 1.30
C PRO A 47 -5.21 9.27 -0.10
N CYS A 48 -6.20 8.41 -0.21
CA CYS A 48 -6.95 8.10 -1.42
C CYS A 48 -8.45 8.28 -1.17
N SER A 49 -8.92 9.52 -1.18
CA SER A 49 -10.36 9.79 -1.27
C SER A 49 -10.79 9.74 -2.73
N PRO A 50 -11.73 8.87 -3.12
CA PRO A 50 -12.24 8.86 -4.48
C PRO A 50 -12.91 10.20 -4.80
N LYS A 51 -12.30 10.98 -5.68
CA LYS A 51 -12.94 12.13 -6.31
C LYS A 51 -13.63 11.64 -7.57
N ASN A 52 -14.96 11.72 -7.61
CA ASN A 52 -15.76 11.28 -8.76
C ASN A 52 -15.52 9.80 -9.18
N GLY A 53 -15.30 8.90 -8.21
CA GLY A 53 -15.02 7.47 -8.49
C GLY A 53 -13.60 7.19 -8.97
N VAL A 54 -12.68 8.15 -8.90
CA VAL A 54 -11.26 8.00 -9.20
C VAL A 54 -10.46 8.14 -7.91
N SER A 55 -9.64 7.15 -7.58
CA SER A 55 -8.75 7.17 -6.43
C SER A 55 -7.44 7.88 -6.76
N VAL A 56 -7.16 9.00 -6.10
CA VAL A 56 -5.92 9.76 -6.31
C VAL A 56 -4.82 9.18 -5.43
N ILE A 57 -3.75 8.69 -6.04
CA ILE A 57 -2.62 8.10 -5.34
C ILE A 57 -1.55 9.16 -5.07
N SER A 58 -1.20 9.36 -3.81
CA SER A 58 -0.09 10.24 -3.41
C SER A 58 1.26 9.54 -3.54
N ALA A 59 2.35 10.29 -3.68
CA ALA A 59 3.72 9.75 -3.70
C ALA A 59 4.02 8.88 -2.47
N LYS A 60 3.51 9.27 -1.30
CA LYS A 60 3.70 8.54 -0.04
C LYS A 60 3.11 7.13 -0.04
N ASN A 61 1.99 6.91 -0.74
CA ASN A 61 1.30 5.62 -0.79
C ASN A 61 1.54 4.85 -2.08
N TYR A 62 2.31 5.40 -2.98
CA TYR A 62 2.51 4.84 -4.30
C TYR A 62 2.96 3.38 -4.28
N THR A 63 4.03 3.09 -3.56
CA THR A 63 4.60 1.75 -3.48
C THR A 63 3.73 0.76 -2.72
N ASN A 64 3.01 1.23 -1.70
CA ASN A 64 2.03 0.41 -0.96
C ASN A 64 0.93 -0.08 -1.89
N ILE A 65 0.39 0.83 -2.71
CA ILE A 65 -0.68 0.52 -3.65
C ILE A 65 -0.16 -0.33 -4.80
N LEU A 66 1.03 -0.02 -5.33
CA LEU A 66 1.67 -0.82 -6.37
C LEU A 66 1.84 -2.27 -5.90
N LYS A 67 2.33 -2.48 -4.68
CA LYS A 67 2.46 -3.81 -4.06
C LYS A 67 1.10 -4.49 -3.91
N ALA A 68 0.12 -3.83 -3.30
CA ALA A 68 -1.20 -4.41 -3.05
C ALA A 68 -1.90 -4.85 -4.34
N VAL A 69 -1.83 -4.02 -5.39
CA VAL A 69 -2.41 -4.33 -6.71
C VAL A 69 -1.72 -5.53 -7.36
N HIS A 70 -0.37 -5.63 -7.25
CA HIS A 70 0.36 -6.78 -7.80
C HIS A 70 0.10 -8.07 -7.05
N GLU A 71 -0.06 -8.01 -5.72
CA GLU A 71 -0.33 -9.18 -4.90
C GLU A 71 -1.75 -9.74 -5.09
N ASN A 72 -2.71 -8.89 -5.43
CA ASN A 72 -4.11 -9.31 -5.58
C ASN A 72 -4.83 -8.56 -6.71
N ILE A 73 -4.38 -8.77 -7.95
CA ILE A 73 -4.87 -8.08 -9.14
C ILE A 73 -6.39 -8.12 -9.26
N ASP A 74 -6.99 -9.30 -9.03
CA ASP A 74 -8.42 -9.53 -9.23
C ASP A 74 -9.31 -8.65 -8.34
N SER A 75 -8.80 -8.23 -7.16
CA SER A 75 -9.51 -7.31 -6.26
C SER A 75 -9.50 -5.85 -6.73
N TYR A 76 -8.61 -5.50 -7.65
CA TYR A 76 -8.42 -4.11 -8.10
C TYR A 76 -8.81 -3.88 -9.57
N VAL A 77 -9.20 -4.94 -10.29
CA VAL A 77 -9.69 -4.82 -11.67
C VAL A 77 -10.93 -3.93 -11.70
N GLY A 78 -10.94 -2.96 -12.63
CA GLY A 78 -12.02 -1.98 -12.77
C GLY A 78 -11.85 -0.73 -11.91
N LEU A 79 -10.86 -0.70 -11.01
CA LEU A 79 -10.61 0.48 -10.20
C LEU A 79 -9.94 1.59 -11.01
N LYS A 80 -10.51 2.78 -10.93
CA LYS A 80 -9.94 3.98 -11.56
C LYS A 80 -9.00 4.68 -10.62
N ILE A 81 -7.77 4.89 -11.06
CA ILE A 81 -6.72 5.56 -10.31
C ILE A 81 -6.16 6.75 -11.05
N GLN A 82 -5.69 7.74 -10.32
CA GLN A 82 -4.98 8.89 -10.83
C GLN A 82 -3.69 9.08 -10.04
N PHE A 83 -2.57 9.24 -10.72
CA PHE A 83 -1.31 9.59 -10.07
C PHE A 83 -0.31 10.21 -11.04
N THR A 84 0.76 10.77 -10.49
CA THR A 84 1.83 11.43 -11.23
C THR A 84 3.09 10.59 -11.22
N GLY A 85 3.68 10.39 -12.37
CA GLY A 85 4.94 9.70 -12.57
C GLY A 85 5.62 10.19 -13.85
N TYR A 86 6.75 9.60 -14.19
CA TYR A 86 7.39 9.86 -15.49
C TYR A 86 7.29 8.65 -16.42
N VAL A 87 7.32 8.94 -17.70
CA VAL A 87 7.27 7.93 -18.76
C VAL A 87 8.61 7.20 -18.83
N TYR A 88 8.58 5.87 -18.71
CA TYR A 88 9.76 5.03 -18.89
C TYR A 88 9.45 3.88 -19.86
N ARG A 89 10.33 3.63 -20.80
CA ARG A 89 10.18 2.55 -21.79
C ARG A 89 11.38 1.65 -21.80
N VAL A 90 11.09 0.36 -21.92
CA VAL A 90 12.08 -0.69 -22.19
C VAL A 90 11.85 -1.23 -23.59
N ALA A 91 12.86 -1.88 -24.14
CA ALA A 91 12.90 -2.24 -25.57
C ALA A 91 11.85 -3.27 -26.02
N ASP A 92 11.27 -4.02 -25.10
CA ASP A 92 10.28 -5.08 -25.36
C ASP A 92 8.81 -4.61 -25.20
N LEU A 93 8.59 -3.33 -24.86
CA LEU A 93 7.25 -2.76 -24.81
C LEU A 93 6.74 -2.39 -26.20
N LYS A 94 5.42 -2.49 -26.37
CA LYS A 94 4.72 -2.03 -27.56
C LYS A 94 4.74 -0.51 -27.64
N GLU A 95 4.51 0.06 -28.83
CA GLU A 95 4.52 1.52 -29.04
C GLU A 95 3.49 2.27 -28.18
N ASN A 96 2.36 1.64 -27.87
CA ASN A 96 1.32 2.19 -27.00
C ASN A 96 1.51 1.86 -25.52
N GLN A 97 2.61 1.19 -25.17
CA GLN A 97 2.92 0.80 -23.79
C GLN A 97 4.08 1.61 -23.24
N PHE A 98 4.01 1.89 -21.95
CA PHE A 98 5.06 2.51 -21.17
C PHE A 98 4.90 2.12 -19.70
N ILE A 99 5.93 2.31 -18.91
CA ILE A 99 5.86 2.19 -17.46
C ILE A 99 5.66 3.59 -16.91
N LEU A 100 4.57 3.81 -16.19
CA LEU A 100 4.36 5.04 -15.44
C LEU A 100 5.13 4.93 -14.13
N SER A 101 6.27 5.59 -14.07
CA SER A 101 7.37 5.27 -13.16
C SER A 101 7.60 6.30 -12.08
N ARG A 102 8.20 5.84 -10.99
CA ARG A 102 8.83 6.63 -9.94
C ARG A 102 10.15 5.98 -9.53
N ASP A 103 11.07 6.78 -9.05
CA ASP A 103 12.32 6.29 -8.44
C ASP A 103 12.10 5.98 -6.98
N MET A 104 12.28 4.71 -6.60
CA MET A 104 12.17 4.25 -5.22
C MET A 104 13.55 4.18 -4.58
N ILE A 105 13.76 4.94 -3.52
CA ILE A 105 15.00 4.90 -2.73
C ILE A 105 15.03 3.62 -1.90
N VAL A 106 16.06 2.78 -2.13
CA VAL A 106 16.19 1.47 -1.46
C VAL A 106 17.32 1.42 -0.43
N SER A 107 18.15 2.45 -0.35
CA SER A 107 19.25 2.48 0.62
C SER A 107 19.63 3.90 1.04
N SER A 108 20.33 4.00 2.18
CA SER A 108 20.87 5.26 2.69
C SER A 108 21.91 5.93 1.77
N ASP A 109 22.50 5.16 0.83
CA ASP A 109 23.45 5.68 -0.16
C ASP A 109 22.75 6.28 -1.39
N PHE A 110 21.47 6.61 -1.29
CA PHE A 110 20.63 7.12 -2.37
C PHE A 110 20.59 6.22 -3.62
N LYS A 111 20.77 4.92 -3.46
CA LYS A 111 20.49 3.98 -4.53
C LYS A 111 18.99 3.89 -4.73
N TYR A 112 18.57 3.97 -5.97
CA TYR A 112 17.15 3.87 -6.33
C TYR A 112 16.92 2.78 -7.37
N VAL A 113 15.69 2.33 -7.43
CA VAL A 113 15.16 1.42 -8.46
C VAL A 113 13.92 2.05 -9.06
N ILE A 114 13.75 1.84 -10.37
CA ILE A 114 12.56 2.31 -11.07
C ILE A 114 11.42 1.34 -10.75
N VAL A 115 10.30 1.87 -10.25
CA VAL A 115 9.09 1.11 -9.95
C VAL A 115 7.90 1.79 -10.62
N GLY A 116 6.92 1.01 -11.11
CA GLY A 116 5.79 1.62 -11.79
C GLY A 116 4.72 0.64 -12.27
N PHE A 117 3.64 1.22 -12.78
CA PHE A 117 2.59 0.47 -13.45
C PHE A 117 2.86 0.38 -14.94
N LEU A 118 2.83 -0.84 -15.49
CA LEU A 118 2.73 -1.00 -16.93
C LEU A 118 1.43 -0.35 -17.39
N SER A 119 1.50 0.56 -18.33
CA SER A 119 0.40 1.41 -18.77
C SER A 119 0.21 1.31 -20.27
N GLU A 120 -1.04 1.35 -20.72
CA GLU A 120 -1.41 1.36 -22.14
C GLU A 120 -2.16 2.65 -22.44
N TYR A 121 -1.70 3.37 -23.47
CA TYR A 121 -2.32 4.59 -23.97
C TYR A 121 -2.10 4.72 -25.48
N ASP A 122 -3.16 4.97 -26.24
CA ASP A 122 -3.08 5.01 -27.71
C ASP A 122 -2.10 6.08 -28.23
N ASN A 123 -2.02 7.21 -27.53
CA ASN A 123 -1.12 8.31 -27.87
C ASN A 123 0.16 8.33 -27.00
N ALA A 124 0.58 7.19 -26.46
CA ALA A 124 1.77 7.13 -25.60
C ALA A 124 3.04 7.66 -26.28
N LYS A 125 3.17 7.46 -27.59
CA LYS A 125 4.31 7.93 -28.41
C LYS A 125 4.50 9.45 -28.41
N ASP A 126 3.46 10.22 -28.07
CA ASP A 126 3.52 11.70 -28.05
C ASP A 126 4.26 12.22 -26.79
N PHE A 127 4.59 11.33 -25.87
CA PHE A 127 5.29 11.63 -24.63
C PHE A 127 6.67 10.95 -24.64
N GLU A 128 7.73 11.72 -24.59
CA GLU A 128 9.10 11.22 -24.54
C GLU A 128 9.41 10.55 -23.18
N ASN A 129 10.45 9.71 -23.15
CA ASN A 129 10.97 9.17 -21.87
C ASN A 129 11.34 10.33 -20.94
N ASP A 130 11.27 10.05 -19.65
CA ASP A 130 11.55 11.00 -18.56
C ASP A 130 10.59 12.21 -18.49
N THR A 131 9.54 12.22 -19.36
CA THR A 131 8.48 13.23 -19.27
C THR A 131 7.59 12.96 -18.08
N TRP A 132 7.44 13.93 -17.18
CA TRP A 132 6.49 13.88 -16.08
C TRP A 132 5.06 14.07 -16.59
N VAL A 133 4.21 13.15 -16.16
CA VAL A 133 2.80 13.12 -16.57
C VAL A 133 1.90 12.80 -15.39
N GLU A 134 0.72 13.40 -15.39
CA GLU A 134 -0.39 12.95 -14.56
C GLU A 134 -1.29 12.08 -15.41
N VAL A 135 -1.59 10.90 -14.91
CA VAL A 135 -2.35 9.86 -15.62
C VAL A 135 -3.57 9.48 -14.83
N THR A 136 -4.69 9.37 -15.53
CA THR A 136 -5.92 8.73 -15.03
C THR A 136 -6.18 7.48 -15.87
N GLY A 137 -6.42 6.37 -15.22
CA GLY A 137 -6.66 5.10 -15.92
C GLY A 137 -7.40 4.10 -15.04
N GLU A 138 -7.75 2.99 -15.65
CA GLU A 138 -8.43 1.86 -15.00
C GLU A 138 -7.51 0.65 -14.97
N ILE A 139 -7.45 -0.02 -13.81
CA ILE A 139 -6.66 -1.24 -13.63
C ILE A 139 -7.39 -2.40 -14.31
N PHE A 140 -6.66 -3.13 -15.14
CA PHE A 140 -7.12 -4.39 -15.70
C PHE A 140 -6.04 -5.46 -15.57
N LYS A 141 -6.43 -6.71 -15.70
CA LYS A 141 -5.52 -7.84 -15.70
C LYS A 141 -5.05 -8.10 -17.11
N GLY A 142 -3.76 -8.02 -17.34
CA GLY A 142 -3.11 -8.30 -18.61
C GLY A 142 -2.03 -9.35 -18.48
N ASP A 143 -1.33 -9.61 -19.59
CA ASP A 143 -0.18 -10.52 -19.65
C ASP A 143 1.05 -9.76 -20.13
N TYR A 144 2.10 -9.79 -19.31
CA TYR A 144 3.44 -9.35 -19.65
C TYR A 144 4.42 -10.20 -18.84
N HIS A 145 4.93 -11.28 -19.48
CA HIS A 145 5.70 -12.34 -18.83
C HIS A 145 4.96 -13.05 -17.70
N GLY A 146 3.62 -13.05 -17.74
CA GLY A 146 2.70 -13.60 -16.75
C GLY A 146 1.58 -12.62 -16.40
N ASP A 147 0.67 -13.06 -15.53
CA ASP A 147 -0.43 -12.22 -15.04
C ASP A 147 0.10 -10.96 -14.38
N MET A 148 -0.30 -9.79 -14.85
CA MET A 148 0.17 -8.50 -14.39
C MET A 148 -0.94 -7.44 -14.40
N PRO A 149 -0.99 -6.53 -13.41
CA PRO A 149 -1.87 -5.38 -13.48
C PRO A 149 -1.35 -4.40 -14.53
N ILE A 150 -2.21 -4.03 -15.45
CA ILE A 150 -1.94 -3.03 -16.48
C ILE A 150 -2.91 -1.87 -16.28
N LEU A 151 -2.40 -0.65 -16.35
CA LEU A 151 -3.20 0.56 -16.27
C LEU A 151 -3.65 0.97 -17.68
N LYS A 152 -4.94 0.82 -17.99
CA LYS A 152 -5.52 1.35 -19.21
C LYS A 152 -5.80 2.83 -19.04
N VAL A 153 -4.96 3.65 -19.64
CA VAL A 153 -5.00 5.10 -19.50
C VAL A 153 -6.16 5.69 -20.29
N THR A 154 -6.96 6.50 -19.60
CA THR A 154 -8.06 7.26 -20.20
C THR A 154 -7.70 8.71 -20.42
N GLU A 155 -6.85 9.28 -19.56
CA GLU A 155 -6.38 10.66 -19.65
C GLU A 155 -4.91 10.73 -19.25
N MET A 156 -4.11 11.45 -20.01
CA MET A 156 -2.69 11.67 -19.76
C MET A 156 -2.34 13.10 -20.13
N LYS A 157 -1.72 13.81 -19.19
CA LYS A 157 -1.29 15.19 -19.42
C LYS A 157 0.13 15.42 -18.89
N LYS A 158 0.91 16.22 -19.62
CA LYS A 158 2.23 16.63 -19.17
C LYS A 158 2.10 17.58 -17.98
N VAL A 159 2.94 17.36 -16.99
CA VAL A 159 3.04 18.18 -15.77
C VAL A 159 4.50 18.44 -15.43
N ASP A 160 4.74 19.39 -14.56
CA ASP A 160 6.08 19.59 -13.99
C ASP A 160 6.41 18.48 -12.98
N ALA A 161 7.71 18.24 -12.76
CA ALA A 161 8.15 17.31 -11.73
C ALA A 161 7.59 17.75 -10.36
N PRO A 162 6.99 16.83 -9.59
CA PRO A 162 6.47 17.17 -8.27
C PRO A 162 7.62 17.42 -7.29
N SER A 163 7.35 18.13 -6.20
CA SER A 163 8.33 18.37 -5.14
C SER A 163 8.83 17.07 -4.47
N GLU A 164 8.01 16.04 -4.46
CA GLU A 164 8.36 14.68 -4.00
C GLU A 164 8.58 13.79 -5.22
N GLU A 165 9.76 13.82 -5.80
CA GLU A 165 10.10 13.01 -6.99
C GLU A 165 10.30 11.54 -6.64
N TYR A 166 10.81 11.27 -5.45
CA TYR A 166 11.12 9.92 -4.97
C TYR A 166 9.96 9.31 -4.18
N VAL A 167 9.93 7.98 -4.19
CA VAL A 167 9.08 7.18 -3.33
C VAL A 167 9.93 6.27 -2.44
N TYR A 168 9.30 5.65 -1.44
CA TYR A 168 9.99 4.80 -0.47
C TYR A 168 9.45 3.38 -0.55
N PRO A 169 10.18 2.38 -0.05
CA PRO A 169 9.70 1.00 0.02
C PRO A 169 8.33 0.89 0.71
N PRO A 170 7.50 -0.06 0.30
CA PRO A 170 6.18 -0.23 0.89
C PRO A 170 6.29 -0.55 2.38
N ASP A 171 5.36 0.01 3.16
CA ASP A 171 5.24 -0.28 4.58
C ASP A 171 4.61 -1.66 4.78
N GLU A 172 5.28 -2.56 5.49
CA GLU A 172 4.76 -3.90 5.78
C GLU A 172 3.49 -3.89 6.63
N SER A 173 3.27 -2.81 7.37
CA SER A 173 2.06 -2.62 8.18
C SER A 173 0.89 -2.01 7.42
N TYR A 174 1.08 -1.64 6.14
CA TYR A 174 0.04 -1.05 5.33
C TYR A 174 -1.06 -2.07 5.02
N ILE A 175 -2.26 -1.75 5.45
CA ILE A 175 -3.46 -2.54 5.15
C ILE A 175 -4.34 -1.70 4.22
N PRO A 176 -4.58 -2.15 2.97
CA PRO A 176 -5.54 -1.50 2.09
C PRO A 176 -6.92 -1.52 2.75
N THR A 177 -7.56 -0.37 2.87
CA THR A 177 -8.89 -0.27 3.45
C THR A 177 -9.96 -0.61 2.42
N ASP A 178 -10.76 -1.64 2.70
CA ASP A 178 -12.03 -2.01 2.03
C ASP A 178 -12.03 -2.09 0.50
N GLY A 179 -10.98 -2.62 -0.13
CA GLY A 179 -10.92 -2.79 -1.59
C GLY A 179 -10.95 -1.46 -2.36
N ILE A 180 -10.84 -0.36 -1.64
CA ILE A 180 -10.65 0.98 -2.16
C ILE A 180 -9.25 1.42 -1.73
N LEU A 181 -8.47 1.87 -2.67
CA LEU A 181 -7.12 2.39 -2.44
C LEU A 181 -7.15 3.59 -1.51
#